data_f2d8f818211c12a9761a1c0a47ea67d0
#
_entry.id   f2d8f818211c12a9761a1c0a47ea67d0
#
_cell.length_a   1.000
_cell.length_b   1.000
_cell.length_c   1.000
_cell.angle_alpha   90.00
_cell.angle_beta   90.00
_cell.angle_gamma   90.00
#
_symmetry.space_group_name_H-M   'P 1'
#
loop_
_entity.id
_entity.type
_entity.pdbx_description
1 polymer ?
#
loop_
_entity_poly.entity_id
_entity_poly.type
_entity_poly.pdbx_seq_one_letter_code
_entity_poly.pdbx_strand_id
1 'polypeptide(L)'
;MSAAGLREFLCGAVRLHILHHSSRGEIHGAWMSEELAEHGYRISPGTLYPTLHRMEAEGLLTSRQIVTDGKSIRVYKATPIGRRALRESKKALKELADELL
;
A
#
# COMPACT_ATOMS: atom_id res chain seq x y z
N MET A 1 9.51 4.33 17.94
CA MET A 1 8.17 4.21 18.34
C MET A 1 7.71 2.80 18.26
N SER A 2 7.28 2.29 19.33
CA SER A 2 7.31 0.86 19.39
C SER A 2 6.16 0.24 20.15
N ALA A 3 5.12 1.01 20.43
CA ALA A 3 3.93 0.41 21.00
C ALA A 3 3.34 -0.55 19.98
N ALA A 4 3.05 -1.77 20.43
CA ALA A 4 2.55 -2.81 19.53
C ALA A 4 1.28 -2.39 18.80
N GLY A 5 0.34 -1.75 19.51
CA GLY A 5 -0.89 -1.28 18.87
C GLY A 5 -0.67 -0.23 17.82
N LEU A 6 0.32 0.65 18.01
CA LEU A 6 0.66 1.65 17.01
C LEU A 6 1.29 1.01 15.78
N ARG A 7 2.11 -0.04 15.97
CA ARG A 7 2.70 -0.76 14.84
C ARG A 7 1.63 -1.33 13.93
N GLU A 8 0.61 -1.96 14.50
CA GLU A 8 -0.49 -2.51 13.71
C GLU A 8 -1.23 -1.44 12.95
N PHE A 9 -1.50 -0.31 13.61
CA PHE A 9 -2.15 0.82 12.97
C PHE A 9 -1.31 1.33 11.79
N LEU A 10 0.00 1.50 11.98
CA LEU A 10 0.89 1.99 10.92
C LEU A 10 0.99 0.99 9.76
N CYS A 11 1.01 -0.31 10.04
CA CYS A 11 0.98 -1.31 8.97
C CYS A 11 -0.28 -1.20 8.13
N GLY A 12 -1.43 -1.00 8.79
CA GLY A 12 -2.69 -0.78 8.09
C GLY A 12 -2.67 0.49 7.25
N ALA A 13 -2.11 1.56 7.80
CA ALA A 13 -1.99 2.82 7.07
C ALA A 13 -1.12 2.68 5.82
N VAL A 14 0.00 1.95 5.91
CA VAL A 14 0.87 1.68 4.77
C VAL A 14 0.10 0.93 3.69
N ARG A 15 -0.64 -0.10 4.06
CA ARG A 15 -1.44 -0.88 3.10
C ARG A 15 -2.49 0.00 2.42
N LEU A 16 -3.10 0.92 3.15
CA LEU A 16 -4.07 1.86 2.59
C LEU A 16 -3.43 2.83 1.61
N HIS A 17 -2.23 3.32 1.91
CA HIS A 17 -1.48 4.15 0.96
C HIS A 17 -1.21 3.37 -0.33
N ILE A 18 -0.80 2.13 -0.21
CA ILE A 18 -0.54 1.28 -1.38
C ILE A 18 -1.82 1.10 -2.20
N LEU A 19 -2.93 0.78 -1.57
CA LEU A 19 -4.21 0.62 -2.28
C LEU A 19 -4.65 1.92 -2.94
N HIS A 20 -4.49 3.04 -2.25
CA HIS A 20 -4.86 4.34 -2.80
C HIS A 20 -4.10 4.63 -4.10
N HIS A 21 -2.77 4.55 -4.06
CA HIS A 21 -1.96 4.89 -5.21
C HIS A 21 -2.10 3.87 -6.34
N SER A 22 -2.17 2.58 -6.01
CA SER A 22 -2.32 1.53 -7.03
C SER A 22 -3.70 1.51 -7.67
N SER A 23 -4.69 2.15 -7.05
CA SER A 23 -6.02 2.34 -7.63
C SER A 23 -6.02 3.47 -8.65
N ARG A 24 -5.06 4.39 -8.56
CA ARG A 24 -4.98 5.55 -9.46
C ARG A 24 -4.07 5.30 -10.66
N GLY A 25 -3.22 4.28 -10.58
CA GLY A 25 -2.31 3.93 -11.67
C GLY A 25 -1.35 2.86 -11.21
N GLU A 26 -0.53 2.39 -12.13
CA GLU A 26 0.49 1.39 -11.78
C GLU A 26 1.59 2.03 -10.94
N ILE A 27 2.04 1.31 -9.92
CA ILE A 27 3.11 1.76 -9.05
C ILE A 27 4.23 0.73 -9.02
N HIS A 28 5.47 1.18 -8.82
CA HIS A 28 6.57 0.26 -8.56
C HIS A 28 7.15 0.54 -7.17
N GLY A 29 7.90 -0.46 -6.64
CA GLY A 29 8.31 -0.43 -5.24
C GLY A 29 9.14 0.78 -4.85
N ALA A 30 10.12 1.17 -5.68
CA ALA A 30 10.98 2.30 -5.36
C ALA A 30 10.19 3.61 -5.24
N TRP A 31 9.26 3.84 -6.18
CA TRP A 31 8.40 5.02 -6.12
C TRP A 31 7.52 5.00 -4.87
N MET A 32 6.95 3.83 -4.57
CA MET A 32 6.08 3.69 -3.41
C MET A 32 6.84 3.92 -2.10
N SER A 33 8.09 3.47 -2.05
CA SER A 33 8.94 3.69 -0.89
C SER A 33 9.17 5.19 -0.65
N GLU A 34 9.44 5.94 -1.72
CA GLU A 34 9.62 7.39 -1.62
C GLU A 34 8.33 8.09 -1.20
N GLU A 35 7.22 7.68 -1.79
CA GLU A 35 5.92 8.26 -1.48
C GLU A 35 5.57 8.04 0.00
N LEU A 36 5.78 6.82 0.49
CA LEU A 36 5.54 6.51 1.89
C LEU A 36 6.42 7.34 2.81
N ALA A 37 7.69 7.54 2.45
CA ALA A 37 8.61 8.34 3.25
C ALA A 37 8.15 9.79 3.35
N GLU A 38 7.58 10.35 2.27
CA GLU A 38 7.04 11.70 2.29
C GLU A 38 5.88 11.85 3.27
N HIS A 39 5.18 10.76 3.55
CA HIS A 39 4.09 10.75 4.54
C HIS A 39 4.54 10.26 5.92
N GLY A 40 5.85 10.14 6.12
CA GLY A 40 6.39 9.77 7.42
C GLY A 40 6.57 8.26 7.65
N TYR A 41 6.30 7.44 6.64
CA TYR A 41 6.45 5.99 6.76
C TYR A 41 7.77 5.55 6.16
N ARG A 42 8.78 5.37 7.00
CA ARG A 42 10.10 4.92 6.57
C ARG A 42 10.19 3.42 6.76
N ILE A 43 9.92 2.69 5.68
CA ILE A 43 9.99 1.23 5.72
C ILE A 43 11.09 0.74 4.79
N SER A 44 11.72 -0.35 5.19
CA SER A 44 12.81 -0.94 4.41
C SER A 44 12.27 -1.73 3.22
N PRO A 45 13.07 -1.95 2.18
CA PRO A 45 12.68 -2.86 1.12
C PRO A 45 12.30 -4.25 1.64
N GLY A 46 12.98 -4.71 2.71
CA GLY A 46 12.67 -5.99 3.34
C GLY A 46 11.29 -6.05 3.97
N THR A 47 10.64 -4.91 4.18
CA THR A 47 9.26 -4.85 4.65
C THR A 47 8.29 -4.54 3.51
N LEU A 48 8.67 -3.61 2.64
CA LEU A 48 7.79 -3.15 1.57
C LEU A 48 7.50 -4.26 0.54
N TYR A 49 8.53 -4.93 0.03
CA TYR A 49 8.31 -5.94 -1.00
C TYR A 49 7.50 -7.15 -0.50
N PRO A 50 7.77 -7.69 0.69
CA PRO A 50 6.88 -8.72 1.24
C PRO A 50 5.45 -8.26 1.43
N THR A 51 5.24 -6.97 1.77
CA THR A 51 3.89 -6.41 1.91
C THR A 51 3.19 -6.40 0.55
N LEU A 52 3.85 -5.94 -0.51
CA LEU A 52 3.30 -5.95 -1.85
C LEU A 52 2.96 -7.37 -2.32
N HIS A 53 3.86 -8.32 -2.08
CA HIS A 53 3.64 -9.72 -2.45
C HIS A 53 2.45 -10.31 -1.70
N ARG A 54 2.33 -10.00 -0.43
CA ARG A 54 1.22 -10.51 0.39
C ARG A 54 -0.11 -9.93 -0.08
N MET A 55 -0.13 -8.63 -0.41
CA MET A 55 -1.33 -8.00 -0.92
C MET A 55 -1.75 -8.58 -2.28
N GLU A 56 -0.78 -8.94 -3.10
CA GLU A 56 -1.06 -9.62 -4.36
C GLU A 56 -1.62 -11.03 -4.11
N ALA A 57 -1.03 -11.76 -3.18
CA ALA A 57 -1.52 -13.10 -2.82
C ALA A 57 -2.93 -13.06 -2.25
N GLU A 58 -3.29 -11.96 -1.59
CA GLU A 58 -4.63 -11.75 -1.04
C GLU A 58 -5.63 -11.30 -2.11
N GLY A 59 -5.19 -11.10 -3.33
CA GLY A 59 -6.06 -10.67 -4.42
C GLY A 59 -6.32 -9.17 -4.48
N LEU A 60 -5.63 -8.38 -3.65
CA LEU A 60 -5.82 -6.93 -3.60
C LEU A 60 -5.07 -6.21 -4.71
N LEU A 61 -3.96 -6.78 -5.16
CA LEU A 61 -3.11 -6.22 -6.21
C LEU A 61 -2.88 -7.27 -7.29
N THR A 62 -2.61 -6.80 -8.49
CA THR A 62 -2.05 -7.61 -9.57
C THR A 62 -0.77 -6.93 -10.03
N SER A 63 0.17 -7.68 -10.59
CA SER A 63 1.44 -7.12 -11.00
C SER A 63 1.85 -7.65 -12.38
N ARG A 64 2.74 -6.92 -13.02
CA ARG A 64 3.36 -7.34 -14.27
C ARG A 64 4.76 -6.75 -14.35
N GLN A 65 5.61 -7.36 -15.13
CA GLN A 65 6.93 -6.81 -15.40
C GLN A 65 6.90 -5.92 -16.61
N ILE A 66 7.61 -4.80 -16.53
CA ILE A 66 7.82 -3.93 -17.68
C ILE A 66 9.32 -3.67 -17.82
N VAL A 67 9.73 -3.29 -19.03
CA VAL A 67 11.11 -2.89 -19.27
C VAL A 67 11.11 -1.39 -19.51
N THR A 68 11.92 -0.67 -18.74
CA THR A 68 12.08 0.76 -18.87
C THR A 68 13.55 1.11 -18.66
N ASP A 69 14.12 1.91 -19.55
CA ASP A 69 15.54 2.28 -19.54
C ASP A 69 16.45 1.05 -19.42
N GLY A 70 16.10 -0.01 -20.16
CA GLY A 70 16.89 -1.25 -20.18
C GLY A 70 16.78 -2.09 -18.93
N LYS A 71 15.93 -1.72 -17.97
CA LYS A 71 15.73 -2.46 -16.74
C LYS A 71 14.35 -3.07 -16.67
N SER A 72 14.27 -4.27 -16.12
CA SER A 72 13.01 -4.93 -15.86
C SER A 72 12.55 -4.57 -14.46
N ILE A 73 11.37 -3.97 -14.35
CA ILE A 73 10.78 -3.63 -13.06
C ILE A 73 9.37 -4.21 -12.98
N ARG A 74 8.92 -4.46 -11.75
CA ARG A 74 7.57 -4.95 -11.51
C ARG A 74 6.69 -3.80 -11.08
N VAL A 75 5.54 -3.68 -11.75
CA VAL A 75 4.54 -2.66 -11.38
C VAL A 75 3.29 -3.35 -10.86
N TYR A 76 2.62 -2.68 -9.94
CA TYR A 76 1.45 -3.20 -9.23
C TYR A 76 0.26 -2.29 -9.46
N LYS A 77 -0.91 -2.89 -9.53
CA LYS A 77 -2.17 -2.18 -9.73
C LYS A 77 -3.25 -2.83 -8.86
N ALA A 78 -4.13 -2.01 -8.30
CA ALA A 78 -5.23 -2.54 -7.51
C ALA A 78 -6.20 -3.32 -8.40
N THR A 79 -6.67 -4.46 -7.89
CA THR A 79 -7.71 -5.25 -8.51
C THR A 79 -9.08 -4.67 -8.13
N PRO A 80 -10.19 -5.14 -8.77
CA PRO A 80 -11.52 -4.77 -8.29
C PRO A 80 -11.75 -5.10 -6.82
N ILE A 81 -11.19 -6.22 -6.34
CA ILE A 81 -11.25 -6.58 -4.92
C ILE A 81 -10.47 -5.57 -4.09
N GLY A 82 -9.30 -5.16 -4.56
CA GLY A 82 -8.49 -4.15 -3.88
C GLY A 82 -9.20 -2.81 -3.81
N ARG A 83 -9.86 -2.40 -4.90
CA ARG A 83 -10.63 -1.14 -4.90
C ARG A 83 -11.80 -1.18 -3.93
N ARG A 84 -12.48 -2.34 -3.83
CA ARG A 84 -13.56 -2.51 -2.86
C ARG A 84 -13.01 -2.42 -1.44
N ALA A 85 -11.90 -3.09 -1.18
CA ALA A 85 -11.27 -3.04 0.14
C ALA A 85 -10.91 -1.61 0.51
N LEU A 86 -10.41 -0.82 -0.45
CA LEU A 86 -10.10 0.59 -0.22
C LEU A 86 -11.36 1.39 0.15
N ARG A 87 -12.45 1.20 -0.60
CA ARG A 87 -13.71 1.90 -0.31
C ARG A 87 -14.23 1.56 1.08
N GLU A 88 -14.20 0.28 1.43
CA GLU A 88 -14.66 -0.17 2.75
C GLU A 88 -13.77 0.38 3.86
N SER A 89 -12.47 0.43 3.62
CA SER A 89 -11.52 0.98 4.59
C SER A 89 -11.72 2.47 4.78
N LYS A 90 -12.04 3.20 3.70
CA LYS A 90 -12.33 4.64 3.80
C LYS A 90 -13.56 4.89 4.66
N LYS A 91 -14.59 4.07 4.52
CA LYS A 91 -15.80 4.20 5.35
C LYS A 91 -15.48 3.93 6.82
N ALA A 92 -14.70 2.88 7.07
CA ALA A 92 -14.29 2.54 8.43
C ALA A 92 -13.41 3.65 9.03
N LEU A 93 -12.50 4.20 8.23
CA LEU A 93 -11.64 5.29 8.68
C LEU A 93 -12.45 6.53 9.05
N LYS A 94 -13.43 6.89 8.22
CA LYS A 94 -14.27 8.05 8.50
C LYS A 94 -15.06 7.84 9.78
N GLU A 95 -15.68 6.68 9.96
CA GLU A 95 -16.43 6.37 11.16
C GLU A 95 -15.53 6.45 12.40
N LEU A 96 -14.34 5.87 12.31
CA LEU A 96 -13.38 5.89 13.41
C LEU A 96 -12.94 7.32 13.74
N ALA A 97 -12.66 8.11 12.72
CA ALA A 97 -12.25 9.50 12.92
C ALA A 97 -13.39 10.32 13.55
N ASP A 98 -14.64 10.12 13.09
CA ASP A 98 -15.79 10.81 13.66
C ASP A 98 -15.98 10.45 15.14
N GLU A 99 -15.62 9.23 15.55
CA GLU A 99 -15.71 8.81 16.94
C GLU A 99 -14.57 9.36 17.80
N LEU A 100 -13.33 9.30 17.27
CA LEU A 100 -12.14 9.58 18.06
C LEU A 100 -11.70 11.05 18.00
N LEU A 101 -12.01 11.75 16.93
CA LEU A 101 -11.56 13.11 16.70
C LEU A 101 -12.75 14.09 16.76
#